data_34dcb6f564fdf2eaa2545d9ae7ed2e92
#
_entry.id   34dcb6f564fdf2eaa2545d9ae7ed2e92
#
_cell.length_a   1.000
_cell.length_b   1.000
_cell.length_c   1.000
_cell.angle_alpha   90.00
_cell.angle_beta   90.00
_cell.angle_gamma   90.00
#
_symmetry.space_group_name_H-M   'P 1'
#
loop_
_entity.id
_entity.type
_entity.pdbx_description
1 polymer ?
#
loop_
_entity_poly.entity_id
_entity_poly.type
_entity_poly.pdbx_seq_one_letter_code
_entity_poly.pdbx_strand_id
1 'polypeptide(L)'
;MIFADSHLHITDLAFWQPLSDGADVSPVCSCAHSEDEWKRLLTVAENYPGLVLRSAGVHPQNPDKNHMAFVLGALEKNEADAIGEAGFDLYSDEFSSRVKEQEEVWALQLEAAQRYEKPMVIHCRRALDRIFRDAKKLAKLKSVVFHSFAGSDTEALSLIKRGVNAHFSFGKPLLNGNKRALRCAALLPFDLLLAETDAPWQTLKGETATDPADIKKVY
;
A
#
# COMPACT_ATOMS: atom_id res chain seq x y z
N MET A 1 -9.18 21.55 5.31
CA MET A 1 -9.59 20.11 5.16
C MET A 1 -8.32 19.28 5.03
N ILE A 2 -8.19 18.20 5.80
CA ILE A 2 -7.02 17.28 5.73
C ILE A 2 -7.35 16.21 4.69
N PHE A 3 -6.40 15.97 3.75
CA PHE A 3 -6.52 14.96 2.70
C PHE A 3 -5.42 13.91 2.90
N ALA A 4 -5.64 12.95 3.79
CA ALA A 4 -4.67 11.87 4.01
C ALA A 4 -4.51 11.01 2.75
N ASP A 5 -3.26 10.75 2.35
CA ASP A 5 -2.94 9.84 1.25
C ASP A 5 -2.39 8.54 1.82
N SER A 6 -3.17 7.47 1.74
CA SER A 6 -2.82 6.20 2.36
C SER A 6 -1.76 5.42 1.61
N HIS A 7 -1.42 5.82 0.37
CA HIS A 7 -0.40 5.15 -0.42
C HIS A 7 0.13 6.00 -1.58
N LEU A 8 1.43 6.25 -1.56
CA LEU A 8 2.18 6.83 -2.67
C LEU A 8 3.67 6.47 -2.58
N HIS A 9 4.44 6.82 -3.64
CA HIS A 9 5.87 6.58 -3.75
C HIS A 9 6.64 7.90 -3.80
N ILE A 10 6.87 8.51 -2.64
CA ILE A 10 7.56 9.82 -2.55
C ILE A 10 8.94 9.76 -3.21
N THR A 11 9.64 8.65 -3.11
CA THR A 11 10.99 8.49 -3.64
C THR A 11 11.06 8.40 -5.16
N ASP A 12 9.94 8.18 -5.82
CA ASP A 12 9.83 8.14 -7.29
C ASP A 12 9.44 9.50 -7.87
N LEU A 13 9.12 10.46 -7.01
CA LEU A 13 8.82 11.84 -7.41
C LEU A 13 10.09 12.66 -7.51
N ALA A 14 10.17 13.53 -8.53
CA ALA A 14 11.28 14.47 -8.67
C ALA A 14 11.34 15.48 -7.51
N PHE A 15 10.17 15.81 -6.96
CA PHE A 15 10.01 16.68 -5.80
C PHE A 15 8.70 16.34 -5.09
N TRP A 16 8.70 16.40 -3.76
CA TRP A 16 7.53 16.24 -2.94
C TRP A 16 7.53 17.18 -1.75
N GLN A 17 6.38 17.71 -1.44
CA GLN A 17 6.09 18.44 -0.20
C GLN A 17 4.67 18.12 0.27
N PRO A 18 4.40 18.16 1.58
CA PRO A 18 3.05 17.89 2.08
C PRO A 18 2.04 18.90 1.54
N LEU A 19 0.84 18.44 1.24
CA LEU A 19 -0.28 19.32 0.95
C LEU A 19 -0.71 20.04 2.22
N SER A 20 -0.89 21.35 2.13
CA SER A 20 -1.40 22.16 3.22
C SER A 20 -2.64 22.94 2.80
N ASP A 21 -3.56 23.13 3.73
CA ASP A 21 -4.74 23.99 3.61
C ASP A 21 -4.81 24.85 4.87
N GLY A 22 -4.19 26.03 4.81
CA GLY A 22 -4.00 26.88 5.98
C GLY A 22 -3.05 26.27 7.02
N ALA A 23 -3.56 25.94 8.20
CA ALA A 23 -2.78 25.31 9.27
C ALA A 23 -2.77 23.77 9.19
N ASP A 24 -3.64 23.17 8.36
CA ASP A 24 -3.77 21.73 8.25
C ASP A 24 -2.77 21.18 7.23
N VAL A 25 -2.03 20.16 7.63
CA VAL A 25 -1.06 19.46 6.77
C VAL A 25 -1.49 18.00 6.64
N SER A 26 -1.53 17.53 5.40
CA SER A 26 -2.05 16.20 5.06
C SER A 26 -1.01 15.12 5.28
N PRO A 27 -1.27 14.11 6.13
CA PRO A 27 -0.38 12.98 6.32
C PRO A 27 -0.40 12.05 5.11
N VAL A 28 0.71 11.35 4.90
CA VAL A 28 0.85 10.37 3.82
C VAL A 28 1.52 9.10 4.30
N CYS A 29 1.25 7.97 3.61
CA CYS A 29 2.01 6.75 3.77
C CYS A 29 2.80 6.48 2.48
N SER A 30 4.13 6.41 2.59
CA SER A 30 5.00 6.11 1.45
C SER A 30 5.69 4.77 1.61
N CYS A 31 5.74 4.01 0.52
CA CYS A 31 6.43 2.73 0.45
C CYS A 31 7.82 2.87 -0.18
N ALA A 32 8.76 2.06 0.30
CA ALA A 32 10.09 1.87 -0.24
C ALA A 32 10.38 0.38 -0.44
N HIS A 33 10.97 0.01 -1.58
CA HIS A 33 11.18 -1.38 -2.01
C HIS A 33 12.65 -1.77 -2.15
N SER A 34 13.55 -0.82 -1.88
CA SER A 34 14.99 -1.03 -1.88
C SER A 34 15.65 -0.23 -0.76
N GLU A 35 16.88 -0.62 -0.42
CA GLU A 35 17.65 0.09 0.62
C GLU A 35 17.92 1.56 0.26
N ASP A 36 18.13 1.85 -1.04
CA ASP A 36 18.36 3.21 -1.51
C ASP A 36 17.10 4.08 -1.46
N GLU A 37 15.93 3.52 -1.82
CA GLU A 37 14.65 4.18 -1.61
C GLU A 37 14.38 4.41 -0.13
N TRP A 38 14.66 3.42 0.72
CA TRP A 38 14.50 3.53 2.16
C TRP A 38 15.30 4.69 2.75
N LYS A 39 16.58 4.81 2.40
CA LYS A 39 17.43 5.93 2.85
C LYS A 39 16.86 7.29 2.42
N ARG A 40 16.38 7.39 1.17
CA ARG A 40 15.73 8.61 0.68
C ARG A 40 14.44 8.91 1.43
N LEU A 41 13.60 7.90 1.67
CA LEU A 41 12.36 8.05 2.42
C LEU A 41 12.60 8.52 3.86
N LEU A 42 13.60 7.96 4.54
CA LEU A 42 14.01 8.43 5.88
C LEU A 42 14.38 9.91 5.86
N THR A 43 15.18 10.35 4.89
CA THR A 43 15.56 11.77 4.75
C THR A 43 14.33 12.68 4.55
N VAL A 44 13.36 12.25 3.75
CA VAL A 44 12.11 13.01 3.58
C VAL A 44 11.32 13.03 4.89
N ALA A 45 11.17 11.90 5.56
CA ALA A 45 10.40 11.82 6.81
C ALA A 45 11.01 12.65 7.95
N GLU A 46 12.32 12.78 8.00
CA GLU A 46 13.03 13.66 8.96
C GLU A 46 12.69 15.14 8.74
N ASN A 47 12.49 15.56 7.49
CA ASN A 47 12.10 16.94 7.17
C ASN A 47 10.62 17.24 7.50
N TYR A 48 9.78 16.18 7.62
CA TYR A 48 8.34 16.30 7.87
C TYR A 48 7.89 15.35 8.99
N PRO A 49 8.35 15.56 10.23
CA PRO A 49 8.12 14.65 11.34
C PRO A 49 6.62 14.47 11.65
N GLY A 50 6.19 13.22 11.76
CA GLY A 50 4.79 12.87 12.04
C GLY A 50 3.83 12.96 10.85
N LEU A 51 4.30 13.39 9.67
CA LEU A 51 3.46 13.50 8.47
C LEU A 51 3.69 12.37 7.47
N VAL A 52 4.85 11.75 7.48
CA VAL A 52 5.19 10.64 6.58
C VAL A 52 5.26 9.35 7.35
N LEU A 53 4.28 8.47 7.15
CA LEU A 53 4.35 7.08 7.57
C LEU A 53 5.20 6.29 6.57
N ARG A 54 6.11 5.47 7.08
CA ARG A 54 7.14 4.79 6.32
C ARG A 54 6.84 3.31 6.24
N SER A 55 6.59 2.82 5.04
CA SER A 55 6.39 1.39 4.78
C SER A 55 7.62 0.81 4.06
N ALA A 56 8.18 -0.26 4.60
CA ALA A 56 9.31 -0.97 4.01
C ALA A 56 8.86 -2.36 3.54
N GLY A 57 9.09 -2.70 2.27
CA GLY A 57 8.67 -3.99 1.76
C GLY A 57 9.41 -4.44 0.52
N VAL A 58 9.21 -5.70 0.16
CA VAL A 58 9.70 -6.27 -1.10
C VAL A 58 8.51 -6.43 -2.03
N HIS A 59 8.49 -5.58 -3.07
CA HIS A 59 7.37 -5.51 -4.00
C HIS A 59 7.25 -6.79 -4.85
N PRO A 60 6.04 -7.33 -5.09
CA PRO A 60 5.85 -8.59 -5.82
C PRO A 60 6.28 -8.56 -7.30
N GLN A 61 6.43 -7.39 -7.90
CA GLN A 61 6.99 -7.28 -9.26
C GLN A 61 8.50 -7.48 -9.30
N ASN A 62 9.20 -7.25 -8.17
CA ASN A 62 10.63 -7.55 -8.01
C ASN A 62 10.86 -8.37 -6.72
N PRO A 63 10.40 -9.64 -6.67
CA PRO A 63 10.40 -10.46 -5.46
C PRO A 63 11.79 -11.05 -5.16
N ASP A 64 12.79 -10.18 -4.96
CA ASP A 64 14.13 -10.61 -4.53
C ASP A 64 14.19 -10.67 -3.01
N LYS A 65 14.29 -11.88 -2.46
CA LYS A 65 14.39 -12.11 -1.01
C LYS A 65 15.60 -11.45 -0.35
N ASN A 66 16.64 -11.11 -1.11
CA ASN A 66 17.79 -10.39 -0.55
C ASN A 66 17.38 -8.99 -0.05
N HIS A 67 16.35 -8.40 -0.59
CA HIS A 67 15.80 -7.13 -0.10
C HIS A 67 15.16 -7.25 1.29
N MET A 68 14.86 -8.45 1.78
CA MET A 68 14.40 -8.61 3.16
C MET A 68 15.40 -8.10 4.21
N ALA A 69 16.68 -8.01 3.86
CA ALA A 69 17.71 -7.51 4.77
C ALA A 69 17.44 -6.05 5.19
N PHE A 70 17.10 -5.16 4.26
CA PHE A 70 16.78 -3.78 4.61
C PHE A 70 15.44 -3.66 5.36
N VAL A 71 14.43 -4.47 4.98
CA VAL A 71 13.14 -4.49 5.68
C VAL A 71 13.32 -4.88 7.15
N LEU A 72 14.05 -5.97 7.41
CA LEU A 72 14.34 -6.41 8.79
C LEU A 72 15.16 -5.38 9.55
N GLY A 73 16.18 -4.77 8.92
CA GLY A 73 16.97 -3.69 9.52
C GLY A 73 16.13 -2.47 9.92
N ALA A 74 15.18 -2.08 9.07
CA ALA A 74 14.24 -0.99 9.37
C ALA A 74 13.29 -1.32 10.55
N LEU A 75 12.85 -2.58 10.63
CA LEU A 75 12.00 -3.06 11.72
C LEU A 75 12.76 -3.16 13.05
N GLU A 76 13.98 -3.69 13.05
CA GLU A 76 14.83 -3.82 14.23
C GLU A 76 15.17 -2.46 14.86
N LYS A 77 15.35 -1.44 14.02
CA LYS A 77 15.58 -0.05 14.45
C LYS A 77 14.29 0.70 14.81
N ASN A 78 13.13 0.06 14.63
CA ASN A 78 11.81 0.68 14.77
C ASN A 78 11.63 1.94 13.90
N GLU A 79 12.26 1.95 12.72
CA GLU A 79 12.16 3.02 11.74
C GLU A 79 10.97 2.86 10.80
N ALA A 80 10.51 1.62 10.55
CA ALA A 80 9.35 1.34 9.72
C ALA A 80 8.04 1.38 10.53
N ASP A 81 7.05 2.07 10.00
CA ASP A 81 5.70 2.18 10.57
C ASP A 81 4.80 1.03 10.08
N ALA A 82 5.05 0.51 8.87
CA ALA A 82 4.34 -0.61 8.25
C ALA A 82 5.30 -1.50 7.44
N ILE A 83 4.82 -2.69 7.06
CA ILE A 83 5.48 -3.57 6.09
C ILE A 83 4.70 -3.52 4.79
N GLY A 84 5.36 -3.23 3.70
CA GLY A 84 4.79 -3.16 2.34
C GLY A 84 5.53 -2.17 1.44
N GLU A 85 5.22 -2.22 0.14
CA GLU A 85 4.18 -3.08 -0.43
C GLU A 85 4.62 -4.55 -0.44
N ALA A 86 3.74 -5.41 0.02
CA ALA A 86 3.92 -6.85 0.00
C ALA A 86 2.71 -7.51 -0.67
N GLY A 87 2.89 -8.68 -1.26
CA GLY A 87 1.73 -9.39 -1.82
C GLY A 87 2.00 -10.09 -3.13
N PHE A 88 1.07 -9.94 -4.09
CA PHE A 88 1.10 -10.67 -5.34
C PHE A 88 0.70 -9.81 -6.53
N ASP A 89 1.46 -9.93 -7.62
CA ASP A 89 1.08 -9.40 -8.92
C ASP A 89 1.14 -10.52 -9.97
N LEU A 90 -0.04 -10.89 -10.50
CA LEU A 90 -0.18 -11.90 -11.55
C LEU A 90 -0.79 -11.27 -12.81
N TYR A 91 -0.59 -9.97 -13.00
CA TYR A 91 -1.20 -9.22 -14.10
C TYR A 91 -0.59 -9.57 -15.46
N SER A 92 0.73 -9.70 -15.54
CA SER A 92 1.45 -10.05 -16.77
C SER A 92 2.05 -11.46 -16.68
N ASP A 93 2.43 -12.02 -17.84
CA ASP A 93 3.14 -13.32 -17.89
C ASP A 93 4.51 -13.21 -17.21
N GLU A 94 5.18 -12.08 -17.32
CA GLU A 94 6.45 -11.81 -16.64
C GLU A 94 6.29 -11.95 -15.12
N PHE A 95 5.33 -11.25 -14.53
CA PHE A 95 5.12 -11.28 -13.07
C PHE A 95 4.56 -12.62 -12.59
N SER A 96 3.63 -13.22 -13.35
CA SER A 96 3.04 -14.52 -12.99
C SER A 96 4.04 -15.67 -13.08
N SER A 97 5.07 -15.58 -13.95
CA SER A 97 6.14 -16.58 -14.02
C SER A 97 6.97 -16.65 -12.74
N ARG A 98 7.01 -15.55 -11.95
CA ARG A 98 7.75 -15.42 -10.70
C ARG A 98 6.89 -15.65 -9.44
N VAL A 99 5.76 -16.32 -9.58
CA VAL A 99 4.82 -16.53 -8.49
C VAL A 99 5.41 -17.27 -7.29
N LYS A 100 6.37 -18.17 -7.51
CA LYS A 100 7.04 -18.90 -6.41
C LYS A 100 7.89 -17.96 -5.57
N GLU A 101 8.65 -17.08 -6.19
CA GLU A 101 9.46 -16.06 -5.50
C GLU A 101 8.55 -15.08 -4.76
N GLN A 102 7.41 -14.69 -5.36
CA GLN A 102 6.41 -13.87 -4.67
C GLN A 102 5.86 -14.57 -3.42
N GLU A 103 5.59 -15.89 -3.50
CA GLU A 103 5.13 -16.67 -2.34
C GLU A 103 6.19 -16.76 -1.23
N GLU A 104 7.46 -16.93 -1.59
CA GLU A 104 8.56 -16.95 -0.61
C GLU A 104 8.69 -15.61 0.11
N VAL A 105 8.73 -14.51 -0.64
CA VAL A 105 8.87 -13.16 -0.08
C VAL A 105 7.63 -12.74 0.72
N TRP A 106 6.43 -13.10 0.23
CA TRP A 106 5.19 -12.90 0.96
C TRP A 106 5.20 -13.56 2.33
N ALA A 107 5.63 -14.84 2.39
CA ALA A 107 5.69 -15.58 3.65
C ALA A 107 6.63 -14.92 4.66
N LEU A 108 7.82 -14.46 4.21
CA LEU A 108 8.79 -13.78 5.05
C LEU A 108 8.27 -12.44 5.59
N GLN A 109 7.62 -11.64 4.74
CA GLN A 109 7.05 -10.35 5.14
C GLN A 109 5.86 -10.52 6.10
N LEU A 110 5.01 -11.51 5.85
CA LEU A 110 3.88 -11.82 6.74
C LEU A 110 4.36 -12.29 8.12
N GLU A 111 5.41 -13.11 8.18
CA GLU A 111 6.05 -13.51 9.44
C GLU A 111 6.65 -12.30 10.16
N ALA A 112 7.36 -11.45 9.45
CA ALA A 112 7.92 -10.22 10.00
C ALA A 112 6.82 -9.29 10.55
N ALA A 113 5.71 -9.11 9.83
CA ALA A 113 4.57 -8.30 10.28
C ALA A 113 3.98 -8.82 11.60
N GLN A 114 3.86 -10.14 11.75
CA GLN A 114 3.39 -10.76 13.00
C GLN A 114 4.41 -10.60 14.13
N ARG A 115 5.71 -10.83 13.85
CA ARG A 115 6.79 -10.77 14.85
C ARG A 115 7.00 -9.36 15.40
N TYR A 116 6.98 -8.35 14.53
CA TYR A 116 7.21 -6.95 14.90
C TYR A 116 5.91 -6.18 15.16
N GLU A 117 4.76 -6.87 15.11
CA GLU A 117 3.42 -6.29 15.33
C GLU A 117 3.13 -5.06 14.46
N LYS A 118 3.56 -5.10 13.20
CA LYS A 118 3.35 -4.00 12.24
C LYS A 118 2.13 -4.24 11.34
N PRO A 119 1.42 -3.18 10.94
CA PRO A 119 0.43 -3.28 9.88
C PRO A 119 1.09 -3.64 8.55
N MET A 120 0.30 -4.16 7.60
CA MET A 120 0.76 -4.44 6.26
C MET A 120 0.04 -3.61 5.21
N VAL A 121 0.78 -3.11 4.22
CA VAL A 121 0.27 -2.55 2.96
C VAL A 121 0.38 -3.62 1.88
N ILE A 122 -0.78 -4.04 1.35
CA ILE A 122 -0.87 -5.18 0.43
C ILE A 122 -1.12 -4.71 -1.00
N HIS A 123 -0.21 -5.11 -1.89
CA HIS A 123 -0.39 -5.10 -3.33
C HIS A 123 -1.04 -6.41 -3.78
N CYS A 124 -2.17 -6.34 -4.49
CA CYS A 124 -2.85 -7.55 -4.97
C CYS A 124 -3.48 -7.36 -6.35
N ARG A 125 -2.83 -7.89 -7.38
CA ARG A 125 -3.35 -7.86 -8.75
C ARG A 125 -3.56 -9.29 -9.28
N ARG A 126 -4.84 -9.64 -9.56
CA ARG A 126 -5.26 -10.96 -10.07
C ARG A 126 -4.86 -12.14 -9.18
N ALA A 127 -4.76 -11.94 -7.86
CA ALA A 127 -4.24 -12.91 -6.91
C ALA A 127 -4.97 -12.95 -5.56
N LEU A 128 -6.24 -12.53 -5.52
CA LEU A 128 -7.03 -12.52 -4.27
C LEU A 128 -7.20 -13.91 -3.66
N ASP A 129 -7.21 -14.96 -4.46
CA ASP A 129 -7.24 -16.35 -4.00
C ASP A 129 -6.08 -16.67 -3.05
N ARG A 130 -4.88 -16.14 -3.33
CA ARG A 130 -3.68 -16.29 -2.48
C ARG A 130 -3.81 -15.53 -1.18
N ILE A 131 -4.37 -14.33 -1.23
CA ILE A 131 -4.69 -13.56 -0.03
C ILE A 131 -5.69 -14.30 0.85
N PHE A 132 -6.76 -14.85 0.25
CA PHE A 132 -7.75 -15.62 0.98
C PHE A 132 -7.19 -16.90 1.63
N ARG A 133 -6.21 -17.55 1.00
CA ARG A 133 -5.48 -18.70 1.56
C ARG A 133 -4.83 -18.36 2.91
N ASP A 134 -4.28 -17.15 3.03
CA ASP A 134 -3.59 -16.70 4.23
C ASP A 134 -4.45 -15.81 5.15
N ALA A 135 -5.77 -15.70 4.91
CA ALA A 135 -6.68 -14.84 5.68
C ALA A 135 -6.60 -15.07 7.21
N LYS A 136 -6.41 -16.32 7.66
CA LYS A 136 -6.23 -16.64 9.09
C LYS A 136 -4.94 -16.06 9.69
N LYS A 137 -3.89 -15.90 8.89
CA LYS A 137 -2.64 -15.27 9.32
C LYS A 137 -2.79 -13.76 9.32
N LEU A 138 -3.44 -13.20 8.29
CA LEU A 138 -3.76 -11.78 8.19
C LEU A 138 -4.66 -11.30 9.34
N ALA A 139 -5.60 -12.14 9.79
CA ALA A 139 -6.45 -11.84 10.94
C ALA A 139 -5.71 -11.66 12.28
N LYS A 140 -4.42 -12.04 12.34
CA LYS A 140 -3.57 -11.85 13.52
C LYS A 140 -2.81 -10.52 13.49
N LEU A 141 -2.84 -9.79 12.37
CA LEU A 141 -2.16 -8.50 12.23
C LEU A 141 -2.98 -7.37 12.85
N LYS A 142 -2.29 -6.32 13.28
CA LYS A 142 -2.93 -5.11 13.83
C LYS A 142 -3.87 -4.45 12.82
N SER A 143 -3.45 -4.36 11.57
CA SER A 143 -4.22 -3.81 10.46
C SER A 143 -3.62 -4.27 9.14
N VAL A 144 -4.46 -4.30 8.11
CA VAL A 144 -4.07 -4.61 6.73
C VAL A 144 -4.69 -3.56 5.83
N VAL A 145 -3.88 -2.86 5.05
CA VAL A 145 -4.33 -1.93 4.02
C VAL A 145 -4.19 -2.60 2.66
N PHE A 146 -5.30 -2.83 1.99
CA PHE A 146 -5.29 -3.23 0.59
C PHE A 146 -5.23 -1.98 -0.27
N HIS A 147 -4.02 -1.62 -0.72
CA HIS A 147 -3.86 -0.48 -1.60
C HIS A 147 -4.44 -0.81 -2.99
N SER A 148 -4.97 0.21 -3.67
CA SER A 148 -5.57 0.07 -5.01
C SER A 148 -6.49 -1.16 -5.14
N PHE A 149 -7.39 -1.34 -4.18
CA PHE A 149 -8.18 -2.55 -4.08
C PHE A 149 -9.00 -2.82 -5.35
N ALA A 150 -8.67 -3.91 -6.04
CA ALA A 150 -9.27 -4.30 -7.31
C ALA A 150 -10.33 -5.42 -7.20
N GLY A 151 -10.59 -5.89 -5.99
CA GLY A 151 -11.63 -6.90 -5.69
C GLY A 151 -13.04 -6.33 -5.71
N SER A 152 -14.02 -7.18 -5.44
CA SER A 152 -15.43 -6.82 -5.28
C SER A 152 -15.77 -6.49 -3.82
N ASP A 153 -16.89 -5.81 -3.61
CA ASP A 153 -17.47 -5.56 -2.29
C ASP A 153 -17.69 -6.86 -1.50
N THR A 154 -18.13 -7.92 -2.16
CA THR A 154 -18.34 -9.23 -1.53
C THR A 154 -17.03 -9.89 -1.09
N GLU A 155 -15.95 -9.74 -1.85
CA GLU A 155 -14.61 -10.21 -1.47
C GLU A 155 -14.07 -9.41 -0.30
N ALA A 156 -14.20 -8.08 -0.30
CA ALA A 156 -13.83 -7.22 0.82
C ALA A 156 -14.56 -7.63 2.11
N LEU A 157 -15.89 -7.73 2.06
CA LEU A 157 -16.71 -8.18 3.21
C LEU A 157 -16.36 -9.59 3.66
N SER A 158 -15.96 -10.49 2.74
CA SER A 158 -15.52 -11.83 3.09
C SER A 158 -14.19 -11.85 3.87
N LEU A 159 -13.24 -10.95 3.56
CA LEU A 159 -12.02 -10.77 4.35
C LEU A 159 -12.34 -10.30 5.77
N ILE A 160 -13.19 -9.30 5.91
CA ILE A 160 -13.66 -8.79 7.20
C ILE A 160 -14.34 -9.90 8.01
N LYS A 161 -15.25 -10.66 7.38
CA LYS A 161 -15.94 -11.78 8.03
C LYS A 161 -14.98 -12.87 8.50
N ARG A 162 -13.80 -13.01 7.89
CA ARG A 162 -12.74 -13.94 8.31
C ARG A 162 -11.88 -13.38 9.45
N GLY A 163 -12.20 -12.20 9.97
CA GLY A 163 -11.52 -11.55 11.09
C GLY A 163 -10.31 -10.71 10.68
N VAL A 164 -10.08 -10.48 9.39
CA VAL A 164 -9.01 -9.58 8.93
C VAL A 164 -9.41 -8.14 9.27
N ASN A 165 -8.57 -7.42 10.04
CA ASN A 165 -8.73 -6.00 10.29
C ASN A 165 -8.28 -5.23 9.04
N ALA A 166 -9.14 -5.22 8.01
CA ALA A 166 -8.83 -4.77 6.66
C ALA A 166 -9.39 -3.37 6.40
N HIS A 167 -8.56 -2.53 5.77
CA HIS A 167 -8.93 -1.26 5.17
C HIS A 167 -8.68 -1.34 3.68
N PHE A 168 -9.50 -0.67 2.89
CA PHE A 168 -9.47 -0.72 1.43
C PHE A 168 -9.23 0.66 0.89
N SER A 169 -8.12 0.83 0.17
CA SER A 169 -7.74 2.11 -0.39
C SER A 169 -8.12 2.20 -1.86
N PHE A 170 -8.59 3.37 -2.25
CA PHE A 170 -9.04 3.67 -3.59
C PHE A 170 -8.45 5.00 -4.06
N GLY A 171 -8.00 5.01 -5.30
CA GLY A 171 -7.42 6.17 -5.95
C GLY A 171 -8.13 6.51 -7.27
N LYS A 172 -7.35 6.86 -8.27
CA LYS A 172 -7.82 7.25 -9.62
C LYS A 172 -8.77 6.26 -10.33
N PRO A 173 -8.82 4.94 -10.02
CA PRO A 173 -9.89 4.08 -10.51
C PRO A 173 -11.31 4.58 -10.23
N LEU A 174 -11.53 5.34 -9.14
CA LEU A 174 -12.83 6.00 -8.89
C LEU A 174 -13.12 7.06 -9.94
N LEU A 175 -12.11 7.84 -10.34
CA LEU A 175 -12.24 8.95 -11.27
C LEU A 175 -12.44 8.51 -12.73
N ASN A 176 -11.94 7.32 -13.09
CA ASN A 176 -12.12 6.76 -14.42
C ASN A 176 -13.37 5.89 -14.57
N GLY A 177 -14.23 5.86 -13.55
CA GLY A 177 -15.50 5.13 -13.57
C GLY A 177 -15.38 3.62 -13.42
N ASN A 178 -14.31 3.12 -12.76
CA ASN A 178 -14.19 1.69 -12.49
C ASN A 178 -15.34 1.21 -11.61
N LYS A 179 -16.22 0.37 -12.19
CA LYS A 179 -17.46 -0.07 -11.55
C LYS A 179 -17.25 -0.82 -10.24
N ARG A 180 -16.14 -1.59 -10.09
CA ARG A 180 -15.84 -2.31 -8.85
C ARG A 180 -15.40 -1.35 -7.76
N ALA A 181 -14.48 -0.43 -8.06
CA ALA A 181 -14.03 0.59 -7.12
C ALA A 181 -15.20 1.45 -6.63
N LEU A 182 -16.03 1.97 -7.56
CA LEU A 182 -17.22 2.75 -7.22
C LEU A 182 -18.21 1.97 -6.35
N ARG A 183 -18.43 0.69 -6.66
CA ARG A 183 -19.32 -0.16 -5.87
C ARG A 183 -18.77 -0.42 -4.47
N CYS A 184 -17.48 -0.68 -4.34
CA CYS A 184 -16.83 -0.84 -3.04
C CYS A 184 -16.93 0.45 -2.21
N ALA A 185 -16.59 1.60 -2.79
CA ALA A 185 -16.67 2.89 -2.11
C ALA A 185 -18.11 3.23 -1.64
N ALA A 186 -19.14 2.76 -2.38
CA ALA A 186 -20.53 2.99 -2.02
C ALA A 186 -21.10 2.03 -0.97
N LEU A 187 -20.56 0.80 -0.86
CA LEU A 187 -21.18 -0.26 -0.07
C LEU A 187 -20.36 -0.71 1.15
N LEU A 188 -19.05 -0.48 1.16
CA LEU A 188 -18.25 -0.82 2.33
C LEU A 188 -18.46 0.20 3.46
N PRO A 189 -18.33 -0.22 4.73
CA PRO A 189 -18.34 0.69 5.88
C PRO A 189 -17.32 1.82 5.70
N PHE A 190 -17.73 3.05 5.98
CA PHE A 190 -16.93 4.25 5.74
C PHE A 190 -15.57 4.24 6.48
N ASP A 191 -15.55 3.71 7.70
CA ASP A 191 -14.37 3.56 8.54
C ASP A 191 -13.32 2.57 8.01
N LEU A 192 -13.68 1.77 6.99
CA LEU A 192 -12.77 0.86 6.31
C LEU A 192 -12.26 1.40 4.97
N LEU A 193 -12.70 2.60 4.56
CA LEU A 193 -12.31 3.23 3.31
C LEU A 193 -11.12 4.17 3.53
N LEU A 194 -10.15 4.07 2.64
CA LEU A 194 -9.02 4.98 2.56
C LEU A 194 -8.95 5.57 1.15
N ALA A 195 -8.39 6.77 1.05
CA ALA A 195 -8.09 7.40 -0.22
C ALA A 195 -6.58 7.40 -0.47
N GLU A 196 -6.18 7.23 -1.72
CA GLU A 196 -4.78 7.22 -2.14
C GLU A 196 -4.60 7.88 -3.51
N THR A 197 -3.37 8.24 -3.85
CA THR A 197 -3.01 8.62 -5.21
C THR A 197 -2.26 7.52 -5.95
N ASP A 198 -1.46 6.74 -5.24
CA ASP A 198 -0.43 5.85 -5.81
C ASP A 198 0.58 6.63 -6.69
N ALA A 199 0.78 7.92 -6.37
CA ALA A 199 1.66 8.79 -7.15
C ALA A 199 3.12 8.31 -7.11
N PRO A 200 3.84 8.35 -8.25
CA PRO A 200 3.46 8.91 -9.56
C PRO A 200 2.67 7.95 -10.48
N TRP A 201 2.31 6.77 -9.99
CA TRP A 201 1.67 5.70 -10.74
C TRP A 201 0.14 5.91 -10.92
N GLN A 202 -0.57 4.93 -11.46
CA GLN A 202 -2.03 4.96 -11.69
C GLN A 202 -2.55 6.19 -12.44
N THR A 203 -1.91 6.53 -13.56
CA THR A 203 -2.29 7.65 -14.41
C THR A 203 -3.66 7.47 -15.06
N LEU A 204 -4.41 8.56 -15.23
CA LEU A 204 -5.58 8.63 -16.10
C LEU A 204 -5.14 8.81 -17.56
N LYS A 205 -6.09 8.58 -18.48
CA LYS A 205 -5.82 8.75 -19.92
C LYS A 205 -5.32 10.16 -20.22
N GLY A 206 -4.12 10.24 -20.79
CA GLY A 206 -3.48 11.50 -21.18
C GLY A 206 -2.54 12.07 -20.13
N GLU A 207 -2.44 11.48 -18.95
CA GLU A 207 -1.45 11.86 -17.94
C GLU A 207 -0.14 11.07 -18.14
N THR A 208 0.98 11.71 -17.86
CA THR A 208 2.31 11.07 -17.84
C THR A 208 2.70 10.57 -16.46
N ALA A 209 2.20 11.21 -15.42
CA ALA A 209 2.37 10.83 -14.02
C ALA A 209 1.19 11.32 -13.19
N THR A 210 0.93 10.66 -12.05
CA THR A 210 -0.04 11.13 -11.06
C THR A 210 0.60 12.15 -10.14
N ASP A 211 -0.06 13.30 -9.96
CA ASP A 211 0.34 14.32 -9.00
C ASP A 211 -0.21 13.95 -7.61
N PRO A 212 0.60 14.00 -6.53
CA PRO A 212 0.09 13.83 -5.17
C PRO A 212 -1.08 14.75 -4.80
N ALA A 213 -1.16 15.95 -5.42
CA ALA A 213 -2.29 16.86 -5.22
C ALA A 213 -3.63 16.30 -5.76
N ASP A 214 -3.59 15.26 -6.59
CA ASP A 214 -4.80 14.60 -7.10
C ASP A 214 -5.59 13.87 -6.00
N ILE A 215 -5.01 13.68 -4.81
CA ILE A 215 -5.77 13.19 -3.65
C ILE A 215 -7.03 14.02 -3.39
N LYS A 216 -6.99 15.33 -3.64
CA LYS A 216 -8.15 16.23 -3.53
C LYS A 216 -9.30 15.90 -4.49
N LYS A 217 -9.01 15.18 -5.57
CA LYS A 217 -10.02 14.74 -6.55
C LYS A 217 -10.63 13.38 -6.16
N VAL A 218 -9.89 12.60 -5.37
CA VAL A 218 -10.33 11.29 -4.91
C VAL A 218 -11.34 11.43 -3.76
N TYR A 219 -11.13 12.43 -2.86
CA TYR A 219 -12.07 12.78 -1.79
C TYR A 219 -13.33 13.44 -2.34
#